data_1cbc27d7225fd89e231a0f0335abc7a8
#
_entry.id   1cbc27d7225fd89e231a0f0335abc7a8
#
_cell.length_a   1.000
_cell.length_b   1.000
_cell.length_c   1.000
_cell.angle_alpha   90.00
_cell.angle_beta   90.00
_cell.angle_gamma   90.00
#
_symmetry.space_group_name_H-M   'P 1'
#
loop_
_entity.id
_entity.type
_entity.pdbx_description
1 polymer ?
#
loop_
_entity_poly.entity_id
_entity_poly.type
_entity_poly.pdbx_seq_one_letter_code
_entity_poly.pdbx_strand_id
1 'polypeptide(L)'
;LTFSDVTYVKEFPEHSTVIESSKIPLDLPGLQDIKLKDSILFVSQKGQDRVIKMFSYPDLKFLGDFAPIGNGPGELMNVPFFSETSFSRHNDSLYINIPDFKMKIVRYNVTAALSGDAGCFTQHPLELEESALGVYSFDESTYYYMSLSQGSTSLTRHLIVDGEEQALEAQEELNSTKLDQSDGFSFNLISARPAYHPATGVIAECCISVNRINMYSVKDPTFKKTIVVGKKASSIGEAKSLMKLLSSLPRYCFQADSYNDCLSLLYGSPNSDKRSVLIFDWQGNPLQKIDLPFNVQSVEVDFDNRTLITSDYETEELYFHKY
;
A
#
# COMPACT_ATOMS: atom_id res chain seq x y z
N LEU A 1 13.23 0.75 -15.18
CA LEU A 1 11.92 0.81 -14.51
C LEU A 1 10.72 0.79 -15.46
N THR A 2 10.81 0.23 -16.67
CA THR A 2 9.69 0.14 -17.60
C THR A 2 9.77 -1.16 -18.37
N PHE A 3 8.66 -1.83 -18.57
CA PHE A 3 8.50 -2.87 -19.57
C PHE A 3 8.44 -2.26 -20.97
N SER A 4 8.55 -3.11 -22.00
CA SER A 4 8.46 -2.70 -23.40
C SER A 4 7.04 -2.23 -23.80
N ASP A 5 5.99 -2.84 -23.21
CA ASP A 5 4.61 -2.40 -23.39
C ASP A 5 4.34 -1.19 -22.48
N VAL A 6 4.20 0.01 -23.06
CA VAL A 6 4.00 1.26 -22.35
C VAL A 6 2.70 1.93 -22.78
N THR A 7 1.81 2.14 -21.81
CA THR A 7 0.55 2.87 -22.01
C THR A 7 0.61 4.22 -21.31
N TYR A 8 0.25 5.31 -21.99
CA TYR A 8 0.17 6.67 -21.44
C TYR A 8 -1.28 7.01 -21.08
N VAL A 9 -1.56 7.21 -19.79
CA VAL A 9 -2.88 7.58 -19.29
C VAL A 9 -2.90 9.10 -19.06
N LYS A 10 -3.56 9.83 -19.96
CA LYS A 10 -3.68 11.29 -19.92
C LYS A 10 -5.00 11.75 -19.30
N GLU A 11 -6.03 10.94 -19.46
CA GLU A 11 -7.41 11.23 -19.04
C GLU A 11 -8.05 9.97 -18.47
N PHE A 12 -9.02 10.16 -17.63
CA PHE A 12 -9.83 9.10 -17.04
C PHE A 12 -11.26 9.20 -17.55
N PRO A 13 -11.93 8.07 -17.85
CA PRO A 13 -13.32 8.08 -18.32
C PRO A 13 -14.27 8.76 -17.34
N GLU A 14 -14.08 8.54 -16.04
CA GLU A 14 -14.77 9.25 -14.97
C GLU A 14 -13.83 10.24 -14.27
N HIS A 15 -14.31 11.46 -14.05
CA HIS A 15 -13.61 12.48 -13.29
C HIS A 15 -14.55 13.13 -12.29
N SER A 16 -14.19 13.01 -11.02
CA SER A 16 -14.94 13.55 -9.90
C SER A 16 -14.04 14.47 -9.06
N THR A 17 -14.65 15.28 -8.24
CA THR A 17 -13.97 16.09 -7.23
C THR A 17 -14.74 16.02 -5.94
N VAL A 18 -14.08 16.21 -4.81
CA VAL A 18 -14.72 16.29 -3.51
C VAL A 18 -15.69 17.49 -3.50
N ILE A 19 -16.95 17.21 -3.13
CA ILE A 19 -18.03 18.20 -3.09
C ILE A 19 -18.43 18.57 -1.66
N GLU A 20 -18.20 17.69 -0.69
CA GLU A 20 -18.52 17.88 0.72
C GLU A 20 -17.48 17.17 1.59
N SER A 21 -17.14 17.77 2.71
CA SER A 21 -16.23 17.19 3.70
C SER A 21 -16.77 17.37 5.11
N SER A 22 -16.68 16.33 5.92
CA SER A 22 -17.04 16.37 7.33
C SER A 22 -16.01 15.66 8.19
N LYS A 23 -15.65 16.26 9.31
CA LYS A 23 -14.75 15.63 10.29
C LYS A 23 -15.46 14.46 10.96
N ILE A 24 -14.75 13.36 11.10
CA ILE A 24 -15.20 12.20 11.87
C ILE A 24 -14.91 12.49 13.37
N PRO A 25 -15.93 12.40 14.25
CA PRO A 25 -15.80 12.79 15.65
C PRO A 25 -15.18 11.65 16.49
N LEU A 26 -14.03 11.14 16.09
CA LEU A 26 -13.25 10.16 16.85
C LEU A 26 -11.99 10.84 17.39
N ASP A 27 -11.67 10.54 18.65
CA ASP A 27 -10.42 10.92 19.28
C ASP A 27 -9.42 9.77 19.09
N LEU A 28 -8.41 9.99 18.25
CA LEU A 28 -7.49 8.95 17.75
C LEU A 28 -6.02 9.37 17.97
N PRO A 29 -5.58 9.58 19.23
CA PRO A 29 -4.21 9.97 19.49
C PRO A 29 -3.22 8.92 18.97
N GLY A 30 -2.18 9.39 18.27
CA GLY A 30 -1.20 8.53 17.62
C GLY A 30 -1.70 7.86 16.34
N LEU A 31 -2.73 8.40 15.69
CA LEU A 31 -3.24 7.91 14.40
C LEU A 31 -2.08 7.69 13.41
N GLN A 32 -1.97 6.49 12.86
CA GLN A 32 -0.97 6.15 11.86
C GLN A 32 -1.56 5.80 10.50
N ASP A 33 -2.57 4.93 10.46
CA ASP A 33 -3.16 4.50 9.19
C ASP A 33 -4.60 4.00 9.39
N ILE A 34 -5.34 3.90 8.29
CA ILE A 34 -6.73 3.44 8.26
C ILE A 34 -6.93 2.39 7.19
N LYS A 35 -7.90 1.49 7.39
CA LYS A 35 -8.36 0.52 6.40
C LYS A 35 -9.84 0.24 6.55
N LEU A 36 -10.57 0.36 5.45
CA LEU A 36 -11.98 -0.06 5.38
C LEU A 36 -12.06 -1.48 4.80
N LYS A 37 -12.60 -2.41 5.58
CA LYS A 37 -12.81 -3.79 5.13
C LYS A 37 -14.08 -4.37 5.76
N ASP A 38 -14.97 -4.89 4.93
CA ASP A 38 -16.18 -5.63 5.37
C ASP A 38 -17.03 -4.87 6.42
N SER A 39 -17.30 -3.59 6.16
CA SER A 39 -18.02 -2.69 7.07
C SER A 39 -17.36 -2.48 8.43
N ILE A 40 -16.05 -2.67 8.50
CA ILE A 40 -15.21 -2.34 9.66
C ILE A 40 -14.17 -1.32 9.22
N LEU A 41 -14.09 -0.22 9.94
CA LEU A 41 -13.00 0.74 9.84
C LEU A 41 -11.93 0.34 10.86
N PHE A 42 -10.80 -0.13 10.36
CA PHE A 42 -9.59 -0.40 11.13
C PHE A 42 -8.77 0.88 11.23
N VAL A 43 -8.24 1.14 12.42
CA VAL A 43 -7.38 2.29 12.70
C VAL A 43 -6.14 1.80 13.42
N SER A 44 -4.97 2.05 12.88
CA SER A 44 -3.72 1.78 13.58
C SER A 44 -3.22 3.03 14.31
N GLN A 45 -2.76 2.86 15.56
CA GLN A 45 -2.39 3.98 16.45
C GLN A 45 -1.10 3.68 17.21
N LYS A 46 -0.23 4.69 17.29
CA LYS A 46 0.97 4.69 18.14
C LYS A 46 0.62 5.00 19.61
N GLY A 47 1.47 4.53 20.52
CA GLY A 47 1.34 4.88 21.93
C GLY A 47 0.16 4.21 22.64
N GLN A 48 -0.43 3.16 22.04
CA GLN A 48 -1.51 2.37 22.62
C GLN A 48 -0.99 0.99 23.03
N ASP A 49 -1.59 0.39 24.07
CA ASP A 49 -1.27 -0.99 24.48
C ASP A 49 -1.65 -2.02 23.40
N ARG A 50 -2.76 -1.75 22.70
CA ARG A 50 -3.21 -2.47 21.52
C ARG A 50 -3.34 -1.49 20.37
N VAL A 51 -2.65 -1.75 19.29
CA VAL A 51 -2.39 -0.75 18.26
C VAL A 51 -3.40 -0.74 17.12
N ILE A 52 -4.31 -1.70 17.06
CA ILE A 52 -5.38 -1.72 16.05
C ILE A 52 -6.73 -1.62 16.76
N LYS A 53 -7.45 -0.55 16.47
CA LYS A 53 -8.85 -0.35 16.88
C LYS A 53 -9.78 -0.64 15.72
N MET A 54 -10.97 -1.12 16.04
CA MET A 54 -12.03 -1.43 15.09
C MET A 54 -13.27 -0.62 15.40
N PHE A 55 -13.86 -0.06 14.36
CA PHE A 55 -15.14 0.65 14.43
C PHE A 55 -16.10 0.10 13.38
N SER A 56 -17.39 0.04 13.69
CA SER A 56 -18.39 -0.28 12.66
C SER A 56 -18.42 0.84 11.61
N TYR A 57 -18.71 0.48 10.36
CA TYR A 57 -18.85 1.45 9.29
C TYR A 57 -20.25 1.30 8.67
N PRO A 58 -20.99 2.40 8.44
CA PRO A 58 -20.58 3.80 8.60
C PRO A 58 -20.86 4.39 10.00
N ASP A 59 -21.44 3.65 10.95
CA ASP A 59 -21.91 4.17 12.26
C ASP A 59 -20.80 4.61 13.21
N LEU A 60 -19.56 4.17 12.99
CA LEU A 60 -18.36 4.48 13.77
C LEU A 60 -18.46 4.10 15.26
N LYS A 61 -19.22 3.05 15.58
CA LYS A 61 -19.27 2.50 16.94
C LYS A 61 -18.00 1.68 17.20
N PHE A 62 -17.37 1.91 18.35
CA PHE A 62 -16.22 1.09 18.76
C PHE A 62 -16.64 -0.38 18.93
N LEU A 63 -15.90 -1.27 18.28
CA LEU A 63 -16.14 -2.71 18.30
C LEU A 63 -15.13 -3.47 19.17
N GLY A 64 -13.92 -2.95 19.31
CA GLY A 64 -12.83 -3.57 20.07
C GLY A 64 -11.47 -3.17 19.55
N ASP A 65 -10.44 -3.70 20.19
CA ASP A 65 -9.05 -3.52 19.81
C ASP A 65 -8.26 -4.83 19.93
N PHE A 66 -7.15 -4.93 19.21
CA PHE A 66 -6.25 -6.08 19.23
C PHE A 66 -4.83 -5.68 18.83
N ALA A 67 -3.94 -6.65 18.69
CA ALA A 67 -2.52 -6.49 18.36
C ALA A 67 -1.76 -5.70 19.44
N PRO A 68 -1.41 -6.34 20.58
CA PRO A 68 -0.59 -5.70 21.61
C PRO A 68 0.83 -5.44 21.09
N ILE A 69 1.48 -4.41 21.63
CA ILE A 69 2.89 -4.09 21.36
C ILE A 69 3.80 -4.89 22.28
N GLY A 70 4.82 -5.49 21.69
CA GLY A 70 5.83 -6.26 22.43
C GLY A 70 6.59 -7.24 21.55
N ASN A 71 7.34 -8.16 22.23
CA ASN A 71 8.15 -9.18 21.57
C ASN A 71 7.60 -10.60 21.78
N GLY A 72 6.47 -10.73 22.48
CA GLY A 72 5.85 -12.01 22.78
C GLY A 72 5.07 -12.62 21.61
N PRO A 73 4.53 -13.83 21.82
CA PRO A 73 3.64 -14.44 20.84
C PRO A 73 2.41 -13.58 20.61
N GLY A 74 2.09 -13.30 19.35
CA GLY A 74 0.95 -12.44 18.97
C GLY A 74 1.11 -10.97 19.34
N GLU A 75 2.30 -10.52 19.72
CA GLU A 75 2.61 -9.10 19.90
C GLU A 75 3.32 -8.56 18.65
N LEU A 76 3.14 -7.29 18.38
CA LEU A 76 3.80 -6.57 17.28
C LEU A 76 4.92 -5.67 17.83
N MET A 77 6.06 -5.65 17.16
CA MET A 77 7.15 -4.73 17.50
C MET A 77 6.87 -3.31 17.01
N ASN A 78 6.05 -3.16 15.97
CA ASN A 78 5.70 -1.88 15.38
C ASN A 78 4.21 -1.77 15.11
N VAL A 79 3.73 -0.54 15.06
CA VAL A 79 2.39 -0.23 14.56
C VAL A 79 2.35 -0.43 13.05
N PRO A 80 1.44 -1.26 12.52
CA PRO A 80 1.42 -1.59 11.09
C PRO A 80 0.90 -0.44 10.23
N PHE A 81 1.40 -0.37 9.00
CA PHE A 81 0.72 0.29 7.89
C PHE A 81 -0.16 -0.74 7.17
N PHE A 82 -1.42 -0.42 6.95
CA PHE A 82 -2.35 -1.36 6.32
C PHE A 82 -2.02 -1.65 4.85
N SER A 83 -1.31 -0.76 4.18
CA SER A 83 -0.77 -1.01 2.84
C SER A 83 0.26 -2.15 2.77
N GLU A 84 0.81 -2.57 3.92
CA GLU A 84 1.74 -3.71 4.04
C GLU A 84 1.02 -5.00 4.45
N THR A 85 -0.25 -4.93 4.82
CA THR A 85 -1.05 -6.04 5.34
C THR A 85 -1.96 -6.62 4.26
N SER A 86 -2.44 -7.84 4.49
CA SER A 86 -3.50 -8.43 3.69
C SER A 86 -4.67 -8.88 4.54
N PHE A 87 -5.85 -8.90 3.93
CA PHE A 87 -7.07 -9.41 4.55
C PHE A 87 -7.57 -10.64 3.78
N SER A 88 -8.01 -11.66 4.50
CA SER A 88 -8.59 -12.87 3.92
C SER A 88 -9.82 -13.33 4.69
N ARG A 89 -10.71 -14.04 4.01
CA ARG A 89 -11.84 -14.73 4.66
C ARG A 89 -11.67 -16.23 4.54
N HIS A 90 -11.89 -16.92 5.64
CA HIS A 90 -11.94 -18.36 5.68
C HIS A 90 -13.02 -18.82 6.67
N ASN A 91 -13.96 -19.67 6.23
CA ASN A 91 -15.06 -20.18 7.06
C ASN A 91 -15.79 -19.09 7.85
N ASP A 92 -16.27 -18.03 7.18
CA ASP A 92 -16.94 -16.87 7.74
C ASP A 92 -16.12 -15.99 8.70
N SER A 93 -14.87 -16.35 8.98
CA SER A 93 -13.96 -15.55 9.78
C SER A 93 -13.14 -14.60 8.90
N LEU A 94 -12.99 -13.36 9.34
CA LEU A 94 -12.09 -12.37 8.77
C LEU A 94 -10.72 -12.48 9.45
N TYR A 95 -9.66 -12.48 8.64
CA TYR A 95 -8.28 -12.50 9.09
C TYR A 95 -7.53 -11.31 8.53
N ILE A 96 -6.54 -10.84 9.30
CA ILE A 96 -5.53 -9.88 8.84
C ILE A 96 -4.13 -10.49 9.03
N ASN A 97 -3.30 -10.42 8.00
CA ASN A 97 -1.91 -10.84 8.02
C ASN A 97 -1.02 -9.61 8.10
N ILE A 98 -0.24 -9.48 9.15
CA ILE A 98 0.58 -8.31 9.45
C ILE A 98 2.05 -8.72 9.43
N PRO A 99 2.85 -8.24 8.45
CA PRO A 99 4.30 -8.35 8.53
C PRO A 99 4.83 -7.48 9.67
N ASP A 100 5.58 -8.10 10.60
CA ASP A 100 6.08 -7.40 11.77
C ASP A 100 7.61 -7.34 11.76
N PHE A 101 8.12 -6.14 11.61
CA PHE A 101 9.54 -5.77 11.67
C PHE A 101 10.49 -6.71 10.89
N LYS A 102 10.01 -7.29 9.76
CA LYS A 102 10.78 -8.23 8.92
C LYS A 102 11.20 -9.53 9.63
N MET A 103 10.55 -9.88 10.71
CA MET A 103 10.87 -11.10 11.49
C MET A 103 9.80 -12.17 11.39
N LYS A 104 8.54 -11.77 11.31
CA LYS A 104 7.39 -12.68 11.31
C LYS A 104 6.20 -12.05 10.59
N ILE A 105 5.28 -12.89 10.15
CA ILE A 105 3.91 -12.48 9.86
C ILE A 105 3.03 -12.94 11.02
N VAL A 106 2.27 -12.00 11.60
CA VAL A 106 1.25 -12.33 12.60
C VAL A 106 -0.11 -12.29 11.92
N ARG A 107 -0.83 -13.40 11.97
CA ARG A 107 -2.18 -13.54 11.44
C ARG A 107 -3.17 -13.50 12.59
N TYR A 108 -4.01 -12.46 12.65
CA TYR A 108 -5.07 -12.38 13.64
C TYR A 108 -6.40 -12.79 13.03
N ASN A 109 -7.17 -13.59 13.80
CA ASN A 109 -8.59 -13.80 13.52
C ASN A 109 -9.39 -12.63 14.07
N VAL A 110 -9.76 -11.69 13.22
CA VAL A 110 -10.50 -10.48 13.59
C VAL A 110 -11.86 -10.83 14.18
N THR A 111 -12.55 -11.84 13.63
CA THR A 111 -13.86 -12.29 14.12
C THR A 111 -13.77 -12.83 15.56
N ALA A 112 -12.72 -13.59 15.88
CA ALA A 112 -12.47 -14.09 17.23
C ALA A 112 -12.06 -12.93 18.17
N ALA A 113 -11.23 -11.99 17.71
CA ALA A 113 -10.85 -10.81 18.47
C ALA A 113 -12.07 -9.97 18.88
N LEU A 114 -13.05 -9.78 17.98
CA LEU A 114 -14.32 -9.12 18.27
C LEU A 114 -15.14 -9.84 19.35
N SER A 115 -14.94 -11.15 19.51
CA SER A 115 -15.57 -11.94 20.58
C SER A 115 -14.77 -11.97 21.87
N GLY A 116 -13.66 -11.22 21.96
CA GLY A 116 -12.81 -11.14 23.15
C GLY A 116 -11.82 -12.31 23.32
N ASP A 117 -11.57 -13.10 22.28
CA ASP A 117 -10.59 -14.19 22.32
C ASP A 117 -9.17 -13.63 22.26
N ALA A 118 -8.43 -13.76 23.37
CA ALA A 118 -7.04 -13.33 23.47
C ALA A 118 -6.07 -14.22 22.66
N GLY A 119 -6.46 -15.46 22.33
CA GLY A 119 -5.68 -16.41 21.53
C GLY A 119 -5.97 -16.36 20.03
N CYS A 120 -6.55 -15.26 19.55
CA CYS A 120 -7.03 -15.09 18.18
C CYS A 120 -5.93 -14.93 17.12
N PHE A 121 -4.73 -15.44 17.32
CA PHE A 121 -3.62 -15.27 16.39
C PHE A 121 -2.86 -16.56 16.09
N THR A 122 -2.19 -16.57 14.95
CA THR A 122 -1.06 -17.45 14.62
C THR A 122 0.11 -16.61 14.13
N GLN A 123 1.33 -17.14 14.16
CA GLN A 123 2.49 -16.42 13.65
C GLN A 123 3.45 -17.36 12.93
N HIS A 124 4.12 -16.84 11.91
CA HIS A 124 5.11 -17.54 11.10
C HIS A 124 6.38 -16.69 11.00
N PRO A 125 7.57 -17.27 11.23
CA PRO A 125 8.81 -16.56 11.03
C PRO A 125 8.97 -16.19 9.55
N LEU A 126 9.62 -15.05 9.28
CA LEU A 126 10.04 -14.65 7.95
C LEU A 126 11.53 -14.96 7.79
N GLU A 127 11.86 -15.67 6.73
CA GLU A 127 13.24 -15.87 6.29
C GLU A 127 13.52 -14.87 5.16
N LEU A 128 14.13 -13.73 5.51
CA LEU A 128 14.42 -12.65 4.58
C LEU A 128 15.92 -12.43 4.46
N GLU A 129 16.35 -11.88 3.34
CA GLU A 129 17.70 -11.34 3.23
C GLU A 129 17.89 -10.17 4.22
N GLU A 130 19.12 -10.02 4.77
CA GLU A 130 19.46 -9.00 5.77
C GLU A 130 19.13 -7.58 5.31
N SER A 131 19.19 -7.33 4.01
CA SER A 131 18.99 -6.03 3.37
C SER A 131 17.54 -5.74 2.95
N ALA A 132 16.54 -6.51 3.42
CA ALA A 132 15.15 -6.28 3.09
C ALA A 132 14.66 -4.87 3.52
N LEU A 133 14.02 -4.14 2.62
CA LEU A 133 13.58 -2.75 2.83
C LEU A 133 12.15 -2.63 3.35
N GLY A 134 11.27 -3.52 2.94
CA GLY A 134 9.86 -3.57 3.36
C GLY A 134 9.28 -4.92 3.01
N VAL A 135 8.30 -5.36 3.75
CA VAL A 135 7.58 -6.61 3.52
C VAL A 135 6.11 -6.30 3.35
N TYR A 136 5.50 -6.85 2.32
CA TYR A 136 4.08 -6.70 2.00
C TYR A 136 3.44 -8.09 2.00
N SER A 137 2.46 -8.31 2.86
CA SER A 137 1.65 -9.53 2.81
C SER A 137 0.60 -9.36 1.71
N PHE A 138 0.50 -10.34 0.82
CA PHE A 138 -0.49 -10.35 -0.25
C PHE A 138 -1.69 -11.24 0.07
N ASP A 139 -1.42 -12.35 0.75
CA ASP A 139 -2.43 -13.24 1.31
C ASP A 139 -1.84 -14.03 2.48
N GLU A 140 -2.41 -15.18 2.80
CA GLU A 140 -2.03 -16.03 3.93
C GLU A 140 -0.61 -16.62 3.80
N SER A 141 -0.19 -16.95 2.58
CA SER A 141 1.07 -17.63 2.29
C SER A 141 1.95 -16.90 1.27
N THR A 142 1.47 -15.76 0.75
CA THR A 142 2.16 -14.98 -0.27
C THR A 142 2.61 -13.65 0.30
N TYR A 143 3.90 -13.37 0.22
CA TYR A 143 4.44 -12.07 0.58
C TYR A 143 5.51 -11.61 -0.40
N TYR A 144 5.67 -10.31 -0.48
CA TYR A 144 6.59 -9.63 -1.37
C TYR A 144 7.52 -8.73 -0.56
N TYR A 145 8.78 -8.67 -0.95
CA TYR A 145 9.70 -7.69 -0.40
C TYR A 145 10.75 -7.25 -1.44
N MET A 146 11.42 -6.15 -1.15
CA MET A 146 12.57 -5.68 -1.91
C MET A 146 13.80 -5.72 -1.02
N SER A 147 14.97 -6.04 -1.59
CA SER A 147 16.25 -6.05 -0.90
C SER A 147 17.32 -5.25 -1.63
N LEU A 148 18.37 -4.90 -0.89
CA LEU A 148 19.56 -4.27 -1.40
C LEU A 148 20.72 -5.26 -1.31
N SER A 149 21.22 -5.74 -2.43
CA SER A 149 22.45 -6.51 -2.41
C SER A 149 23.64 -5.64 -2.04
N GLN A 150 24.54 -6.16 -1.21
CA GLN A 150 25.72 -5.43 -0.74
C GLN A 150 26.56 -4.91 -1.91
N GLY A 151 26.83 -3.60 -1.96
CA GLY A 151 27.51 -2.94 -3.07
C GLY A 151 26.66 -2.76 -4.35
N SER A 152 25.40 -3.16 -4.33
CA SER A 152 24.48 -2.96 -5.45
C SER A 152 23.95 -1.54 -5.53
N THR A 153 23.66 -1.12 -6.76
CA THR A 153 22.95 0.13 -7.07
C THR A 153 21.54 -0.15 -7.58
N SER A 154 21.04 -1.39 -7.43
CA SER A 154 19.72 -1.85 -7.84
C SER A 154 18.95 -2.44 -6.65
N LEU A 155 17.64 -2.50 -6.78
CA LEU A 155 16.77 -3.25 -5.88
C LEU A 155 16.47 -4.61 -6.49
N THR A 156 16.54 -5.65 -5.67
CA THR A 156 16.07 -7.00 -6.01
C THR A 156 14.66 -7.17 -5.44
N ARG A 157 13.77 -7.70 -6.25
CA ARG A 157 12.39 -8.02 -5.90
C ARG A 157 12.28 -9.50 -5.60
N HIS A 158 11.59 -9.82 -4.53
CA HIS A 158 11.36 -11.18 -4.07
C HIS A 158 9.87 -11.41 -3.89
N LEU A 159 9.38 -12.49 -4.43
CA LEU A 159 8.02 -12.98 -4.22
C LEU A 159 8.09 -14.37 -3.62
N ILE A 160 7.54 -14.55 -2.45
CA ILE A 160 7.47 -15.82 -1.77
C ILE A 160 6.04 -16.33 -1.80
N VAL A 161 5.84 -17.54 -2.26
CA VAL A 161 4.54 -18.22 -2.29
C VAL A 161 4.70 -19.57 -1.60
N ASP A 162 3.91 -19.84 -0.58
CA ASP A 162 3.98 -21.07 0.22
C ASP A 162 5.40 -21.39 0.75
N GLY A 163 6.16 -20.34 1.10
CA GLY A 163 7.54 -20.45 1.61
C GLY A 163 8.62 -20.62 0.52
N GLU A 164 8.25 -20.65 -0.76
CA GLU A 164 9.20 -20.80 -1.88
C GLU A 164 9.32 -19.50 -2.68
N GLU A 165 10.56 -19.11 -2.99
CA GLU A 165 10.83 -17.95 -3.84
C GLU A 165 10.47 -18.23 -5.29
N GLN A 166 9.70 -17.31 -5.89
CA GLN A 166 9.28 -17.37 -7.27
C GLN A 166 10.21 -16.54 -8.17
N ALA A 167 10.85 -17.18 -9.13
CA ALA A 167 11.63 -16.48 -10.14
C ALA A 167 10.71 -15.97 -11.27
N LEU A 168 10.52 -14.65 -11.34
CA LEU A 168 9.69 -14.02 -12.36
C LEU A 168 10.54 -13.17 -13.32
N GLU A 169 10.48 -13.47 -14.62
CA GLU A 169 11.18 -12.70 -15.68
C GLU A 169 10.87 -11.20 -15.60
N ALA A 170 9.62 -10.85 -15.28
CA ALA A 170 9.20 -9.45 -15.09
C ALA A 170 9.96 -8.76 -13.94
N GLN A 171 10.20 -9.45 -12.83
CA GLN A 171 10.99 -8.91 -11.73
C GLN A 171 12.46 -8.77 -12.08
N GLU A 172 13.04 -9.73 -12.79
CA GLU A 172 14.43 -9.67 -13.28
C GLU A 172 14.61 -8.45 -14.20
N GLU A 173 13.65 -8.18 -15.09
CA GLU A 173 13.68 -7.01 -15.97
C GLU A 173 13.67 -5.71 -15.16
N LEU A 174 12.82 -5.58 -14.12
CA LEU A 174 12.79 -4.43 -13.25
C LEU A 174 14.05 -4.31 -12.36
N ASN A 175 14.62 -5.42 -11.91
CA ASN A 175 15.84 -5.48 -11.10
C ASN A 175 17.08 -5.03 -11.90
N SER A 176 17.01 -5.04 -13.23
CA SER A 176 18.10 -4.53 -14.09
C SER A 176 18.30 -3.00 -13.99
N THR A 177 17.32 -2.28 -13.41
CA THR A 177 17.42 -0.83 -13.22
C THR A 177 18.44 -0.50 -12.14
N LYS A 178 19.48 0.28 -12.52
CA LYS A 178 20.56 0.68 -11.62
C LYS A 178 20.54 2.18 -11.35
N LEU A 179 20.88 2.55 -10.12
CA LEU A 179 21.23 3.92 -9.75
C LEU A 179 22.73 4.16 -10.04
N ASP A 180 23.08 5.41 -10.31
CA ASP A 180 24.48 5.81 -10.40
C ASP A 180 25.08 5.89 -8.98
N GLN A 181 26.28 5.33 -8.77
CA GLN A 181 26.95 5.36 -7.47
C GLN A 181 27.23 6.77 -6.95
N SER A 182 27.34 7.75 -7.85
CA SER A 182 27.57 9.17 -7.49
C SER A 182 26.38 9.85 -6.81
N ASP A 183 25.19 9.22 -6.79
CA ASP A 183 23.93 9.88 -6.44
C ASP A 183 23.52 9.78 -4.98
N GLY A 184 24.36 9.22 -4.13
CA GLY A 184 23.96 8.89 -2.76
C GLY A 184 22.82 7.84 -2.76
N PHE A 185 22.76 7.04 -1.73
CA PHE A 185 21.93 5.84 -1.66
C PHE A 185 20.41 6.09 -1.51
N SER A 186 19.80 6.93 -2.33
CA SER A 186 18.33 7.09 -2.27
C SER A 186 17.61 6.04 -3.12
N PHE A 187 17.58 4.79 -2.64
CA PHE A 187 16.86 3.68 -3.28
C PHE A 187 15.35 3.93 -3.45
N ASN A 188 14.80 4.87 -2.68
CA ASN A 188 13.42 5.31 -2.86
C ASN A 188 13.15 5.89 -4.26
N LEU A 189 14.19 6.31 -5.01
CA LEU A 189 14.04 6.73 -6.41
C LEU A 189 13.59 5.60 -7.34
N ILE A 190 13.91 4.35 -6.99
CA ILE A 190 13.55 3.15 -7.76
C ILE A 190 12.62 2.20 -7.00
N SER A 191 12.19 2.61 -5.80
CA SER A 191 11.22 1.87 -4.99
C SER A 191 9.79 2.05 -5.49
N ALA A 192 8.95 1.08 -5.16
CA ALA A 192 7.54 1.09 -5.47
C ALA A 192 6.70 0.67 -4.24
N ARG A 193 5.40 0.98 -4.27
CA ARG A 193 4.38 0.42 -3.39
C ARG A 193 3.65 -0.65 -4.18
N PRO A 194 3.76 -1.92 -3.79
CA PRO A 194 3.08 -2.99 -4.48
C PRO A 194 1.63 -3.10 -3.99
N ALA A 195 0.75 -3.49 -4.92
CA ALA A 195 -0.58 -3.99 -4.63
C ALA A 195 -0.77 -5.30 -5.40
N TYR A 196 -1.60 -6.21 -4.91
CA TYR A 196 -1.77 -7.54 -5.46
C TYR A 196 -3.24 -7.90 -5.63
N HIS A 197 -3.54 -8.57 -6.73
CA HIS A 197 -4.86 -9.11 -7.01
C HIS A 197 -4.84 -10.65 -7.00
N PRO A 198 -5.31 -11.31 -5.92
CA PRO A 198 -5.20 -12.76 -5.77
C PRO A 198 -5.85 -13.57 -6.89
N ALA A 199 -7.00 -13.11 -7.42
CA ALA A 199 -7.74 -13.84 -8.45
C ALA A 199 -6.96 -13.97 -9.76
N THR A 200 -6.32 -12.89 -10.22
CA THR A 200 -5.53 -12.88 -11.48
C THR A 200 -4.03 -13.09 -11.26
N GLY A 201 -3.57 -12.98 -10.02
CA GLY A 201 -2.14 -13.01 -9.72
C GLY A 201 -1.37 -11.77 -10.20
N VAL A 202 -2.07 -10.66 -10.46
CA VAL A 202 -1.42 -9.43 -10.93
C VAL A 202 -0.83 -8.66 -9.75
N ILE A 203 0.45 -8.30 -9.87
CA ILE A 203 1.14 -7.35 -9.01
C ILE A 203 1.21 -6.01 -9.74
N ALA A 204 0.84 -4.93 -9.06
CA ALA A 204 1.01 -3.56 -9.51
C ALA A 204 2.04 -2.85 -8.63
N GLU A 205 3.22 -2.57 -9.17
CA GLU A 205 4.27 -1.80 -8.50
C GLU A 205 4.13 -0.32 -8.84
N CYS A 206 3.57 0.46 -7.92
CA CYS A 206 3.35 1.89 -8.08
C CYS A 206 4.61 2.64 -7.65
N CYS A 207 5.39 3.11 -8.60
CA CYS A 207 6.66 3.77 -8.35
C CYS A 207 6.49 5.02 -7.48
N ILE A 208 7.33 5.18 -6.45
CA ILE A 208 7.23 6.30 -5.50
C ILE A 208 7.65 7.61 -6.17
N SER A 209 8.79 7.63 -6.84
CA SER A 209 9.44 8.88 -7.29
C SER A 209 9.35 9.18 -8.78
N VAL A 210 8.71 8.30 -9.54
CA VAL A 210 8.43 8.48 -10.96
C VAL A 210 6.96 8.13 -11.26
N ASN A 211 6.39 8.74 -12.30
CA ASN A 211 4.96 8.61 -12.62
C ASN A 211 4.60 7.30 -13.34
N ARG A 212 5.02 6.16 -12.79
CA ARG A 212 4.87 4.85 -13.42
C ARG A 212 4.22 3.84 -12.49
N ILE A 213 3.46 2.93 -13.11
CA ILE A 213 2.91 1.73 -12.50
C ILE A 213 3.36 0.56 -13.37
N ASN A 214 4.12 -0.37 -12.82
CA ASN A 214 4.51 -1.60 -13.50
C ASN A 214 3.58 -2.71 -13.07
N MET A 215 2.88 -3.31 -14.02
CA MET A 215 1.94 -4.41 -13.78
C MET A 215 2.45 -5.68 -14.45
N TYR A 216 2.44 -6.78 -13.71
CA TYR A 216 2.80 -8.11 -14.22
C TYR A 216 2.08 -9.21 -13.43
N SER A 217 1.93 -10.40 -14.00
CA SER A 217 1.20 -11.48 -13.35
C SER A 217 2.11 -12.66 -13.02
N VAL A 218 1.88 -13.24 -11.83
CA VAL A 218 2.52 -14.48 -11.41
C VAL A 218 1.85 -15.73 -12.05
N LYS A 219 0.61 -15.57 -12.52
CA LYS A 219 -0.18 -16.64 -13.15
C LYS A 219 -0.08 -16.64 -14.67
N ASP A 220 0.16 -15.48 -15.27
CA ASP A 220 0.31 -15.29 -16.72
C ASP A 220 1.62 -14.54 -17.01
N PRO A 221 2.71 -15.24 -17.33
CA PRO A 221 4.01 -14.62 -17.58
C PRO A 221 4.03 -13.72 -18.83
N THR A 222 3.01 -13.78 -19.67
CA THR A 222 2.90 -12.90 -20.85
C THR A 222 2.32 -11.52 -20.47
N PHE A 223 1.64 -11.42 -19.35
CA PHE A 223 1.09 -10.16 -18.88
C PHE A 223 2.16 -9.36 -18.15
N LYS A 224 2.74 -8.40 -18.84
CA LYS A 224 3.62 -7.36 -18.27
C LYS A 224 3.48 -6.07 -19.04
N LYS A 225 3.24 -4.95 -18.36
CA LYS A 225 3.09 -3.61 -18.95
C LYS A 225 3.49 -2.50 -17.98
N THR A 226 3.83 -1.35 -18.52
CA THR A 226 4.02 -0.11 -17.75
C THR A 226 2.95 0.91 -18.11
N ILE A 227 2.31 1.48 -17.10
CA ILE A 227 1.40 2.60 -17.23
C ILE A 227 2.19 3.86 -16.82
N VAL A 228 2.16 4.88 -17.66
CA VAL A 228 2.68 6.22 -17.36
C VAL A 228 1.50 7.15 -17.12
N VAL A 229 1.39 7.67 -15.90
CA VAL A 229 0.34 8.64 -15.57
C VAL A 229 0.76 10.02 -16.08
N GLY A 230 0.09 10.46 -17.13
CA GLY A 230 0.38 11.74 -17.80
C GLY A 230 0.84 11.61 -19.25
N LYS A 231 1.36 12.72 -19.78
CA LYS A 231 1.75 12.81 -21.21
C LYS A 231 3.18 12.35 -21.49
N LYS A 232 4.03 12.32 -20.47
CA LYS A 232 5.46 12.00 -20.56
C LYS A 232 5.88 11.19 -19.34
N ALA A 233 6.71 10.18 -19.57
CA ALA A 233 7.36 9.45 -18.48
C ALA A 233 8.44 10.33 -17.84
N SER A 234 8.40 10.43 -16.51
CA SER A 234 9.49 11.05 -15.75
C SER A 234 10.71 10.12 -15.71
N SER A 235 11.90 10.68 -15.69
CA SER A 235 13.14 9.92 -15.57
C SER A 235 13.67 9.94 -14.12
N ILE A 236 14.53 8.97 -13.79
CA ILE A 236 15.25 8.99 -12.50
C ILE A 236 16.11 10.26 -12.39
N GLY A 237 16.71 10.73 -13.48
CA GLY A 237 17.48 11.98 -13.51
C GLY A 237 16.64 13.21 -13.18
N GLU A 238 15.40 13.29 -13.68
CA GLU A 238 14.44 14.33 -13.31
C GLU A 238 14.06 14.24 -11.82
N ALA A 239 13.80 13.02 -11.30
CA ALA A 239 13.49 12.79 -9.91
C ALA A 239 14.65 13.20 -8.98
N LYS A 240 15.91 12.89 -9.34
CA LYS A 240 17.13 13.35 -8.62
C LYS A 240 17.23 14.87 -8.59
N SER A 241 16.99 15.53 -9.71
CA SER A 241 17.04 17.00 -9.81
C SER A 241 15.98 17.62 -8.92
N LEU A 242 14.76 17.08 -8.92
CA LEU A 242 13.68 17.52 -8.03
C LEU A 242 14.02 17.26 -6.56
N MET A 243 14.62 16.13 -6.21
CA MET A 243 15.03 15.82 -4.84
C MET A 243 16.01 16.85 -4.30
N LYS A 244 16.99 17.29 -5.13
CA LYS A 244 17.93 18.34 -4.76
C LYS A 244 17.24 19.69 -4.58
N LEU A 245 16.30 20.02 -5.44
CA LEU A 245 15.56 21.30 -5.41
C LEU A 245 14.63 21.39 -4.20
N LEU A 246 13.90 20.31 -3.90
CA LEU A 246 12.91 20.24 -2.82
C LEU A 246 13.52 19.90 -1.46
N SER A 247 14.80 19.50 -1.40
CA SER A 247 15.46 18.92 -0.21
C SER A 247 14.67 17.74 0.39
N SER A 248 13.85 17.10 -0.44
CA SER A 248 13.00 15.98 -0.06
C SER A 248 12.79 15.03 -1.26
N LEU A 249 12.39 13.80 -0.97
CA LEU A 249 12.08 12.81 -2.00
C LEU A 249 10.85 13.27 -2.81
N PRO A 250 10.97 13.44 -4.16
CA PRO A 250 9.79 13.66 -4.99
C PRO A 250 8.89 12.44 -4.91
N ARG A 251 7.59 12.65 -4.71
CA ARG A 251 6.67 11.54 -4.51
C ARG A 251 5.44 11.69 -5.39
N TYR A 252 5.18 10.66 -6.19
CA TYR A 252 3.98 10.50 -7.00
C TYR A 252 2.97 9.57 -6.32
N CYS A 253 3.40 8.37 -5.92
CA CYS A 253 2.54 7.41 -5.24
C CYS A 253 2.72 7.49 -3.72
N PHE A 254 1.61 7.72 -3.02
CA PHE A 254 1.55 7.79 -1.55
C PHE A 254 1.00 6.50 -0.95
N GLN A 255 0.03 5.89 -1.62
CA GLN A 255 -0.62 4.64 -1.22
C GLN A 255 -1.04 3.87 -2.46
N ALA A 256 -0.99 2.55 -2.38
CA ALA A 256 -1.54 1.64 -3.37
C ALA A 256 -2.39 0.59 -2.64
N ASP A 257 -3.63 0.45 -3.06
CA ASP A 257 -4.58 -0.49 -2.48
C ASP A 257 -5.21 -1.39 -3.52
N SER A 258 -5.42 -2.64 -3.12
CA SER A 258 -6.11 -3.66 -3.89
C SER A 258 -7.54 -3.79 -3.42
N TYR A 259 -8.48 -3.56 -4.33
CA TYR A 259 -9.89 -3.91 -4.18
C TYR A 259 -10.21 -5.08 -5.13
N ASN A 260 -11.34 -5.77 -4.92
CA ASN A 260 -11.68 -6.95 -5.72
C ASN A 260 -11.61 -6.69 -7.23
N ASP A 261 -12.16 -5.56 -7.68
CA ASP A 261 -12.31 -5.24 -9.10
C ASP A 261 -11.33 -4.17 -9.60
N CYS A 262 -10.59 -3.50 -8.70
CA CYS A 262 -9.74 -2.39 -9.09
C CYS A 262 -8.52 -2.18 -8.18
N LEU A 263 -7.54 -1.46 -8.74
CA LEU A 263 -6.40 -0.87 -8.07
C LEU A 263 -6.70 0.59 -7.78
N SER A 264 -6.53 1.04 -6.56
CA SER A 264 -6.66 2.43 -6.14
C SER A 264 -5.31 3.00 -5.70
N LEU A 265 -4.99 4.20 -6.13
CA LEU A 265 -3.76 4.90 -5.80
C LEU A 265 -4.06 6.27 -5.19
N LEU A 266 -3.49 6.56 -4.03
CA LEU A 266 -3.35 7.95 -3.60
C LEU A 266 -2.15 8.54 -4.32
N TYR A 267 -2.40 9.52 -5.17
CA TYR A 267 -1.44 9.99 -6.16
C TYR A 267 -1.32 11.53 -6.14
N GLY A 268 -0.14 12.05 -6.41
CA GLY A 268 0.11 13.48 -6.47
C GLY A 268 1.24 13.84 -7.42
N SER A 269 1.42 15.14 -7.61
CA SER A 269 2.62 15.67 -8.25
C SER A 269 3.64 16.08 -7.19
N PRO A 270 4.95 15.88 -7.39
CA PRO A 270 5.97 16.25 -6.42
C PRO A 270 5.98 17.71 -5.98
N ASN A 271 5.39 18.60 -6.78
CA ASN A 271 5.36 20.05 -6.56
C ASN A 271 3.95 20.55 -6.17
N SER A 272 3.07 19.67 -5.70
CA SER A 272 1.68 20.02 -5.40
C SER A 272 1.26 19.46 -4.05
N ASP A 273 0.55 20.27 -3.27
CA ASP A 273 -0.15 19.84 -2.06
C ASP A 273 -1.49 19.18 -2.37
N LYS A 274 -1.89 19.15 -3.65
CA LYS A 274 -3.10 18.46 -4.09
C LYS A 274 -2.82 16.99 -4.33
N ARG A 275 -3.81 16.16 -4.07
CA ARG A 275 -3.80 14.73 -4.34
C ARG A 275 -4.95 14.36 -5.25
N SER A 276 -4.88 13.15 -5.77
CA SER A 276 -5.99 12.51 -6.48
C SER A 276 -6.03 11.04 -6.10
N VAL A 277 -7.22 10.47 -6.06
CA VAL A 277 -7.37 9.01 -6.08
C VAL A 277 -7.50 8.59 -7.53
N LEU A 278 -6.58 7.75 -7.98
CA LEU A 278 -6.60 7.17 -9.34
C LEU A 278 -7.05 5.72 -9.24
N ILE A 279 -8.03 5.36 -10.05
CA ILE A 279 -8.61 4.02 -10.06
C ILE A 279 -8.41 3.39 -11.42
N PHE A 280 -7.87 2.17 -11.42
CA PHE A 280 -7.60 1.35 -12.60
C PHE A 280 -8.25 -0.02 -12.42
N ASP A 281 -8.61 -0.68 -13.53
CA ASP A 281 -8.83 -2.11 -13.49
C ASP A 281 -7.49 -2.89 -13.40
N TRP A 282 -7.57 -4.20 -13.15
CA TRP A 282 -6.38 -5.04 -13.07
C TRP A 282 -5.76 -5.41 -14.42
N GLN A 283 -6.32 -4.93 -15.53
CA GLN A 283 -5.72 -4.91 -16.85
C GLN A 283 -4.93 -3.63 -17.12
N GLY A 284 -5.04 -2.64 -16.19
CA GLY A 284 -4.35 -1.35 -16.27
C GLY A 284 -5.09 -0.30 -17.07
N ASN A 285 -6.38 -0.49 -17.32
CA ASN A 285 -7.22 0.54 -17.93
C ASN A 285 -7.64 1.57 -16.87
N PRO A 286 -7.57 2.88 -17.17
CA PRO A 286 -8.05 3.91 -16.25
C PRO A 286 -9.58 3.84 -16.15
N LEU A 287 -10.11 3.92 -14.93
CA LEU A 287 -11.53 3.91 -14.64
C LEU A 287 -12.01 5.28 -14.17
N GLN A 288 -11.44 5.78 -13.07
CA GLN A 288 -11.88 7.00 -12.44
C GLN A 288 -10.71 7.78 -11.83
N LYS A 289 -10.82 9.11 -11.85
CA LYS A 289 -9.98 10.03 -11.11
C LYS A 289 -10.85 10.87 -10.17
N ILE A 290 -10.48 10.94 -8.89
CA ILE A 290 -11.15 11.77 -7.89
C ILE A 290 -10.14 12.79 -7.38
N ASP A 291 -10.37 14.07 -7.63
CA ASP A 291 -9.48 15.13 -7.19
C ASP A 291 -9.75 15.53 -5.75
N LEU A 292 -8.67 15.54 -4.96
CA LEU A 292 -8.61 16.01 -3.59
C LEU A 292 -7.93 17.38 -3.57
N PRO A 293 -8.63 18.46 -3.22
CA PRO A 293 -8.07 19.81 -3.25
C PRO A 293 -7.11 20.11 -2.08
N PHE A 294 -6.76 19.09 -1.29
CA PHE A 294 -5.93 19.16 -0.09
C PHE A 294 -4.96 17.98 -0.02
N ASN A 295 -4.01 18.05 0.89
CA ASN A 295 -3.07 16.99 1.20
C ASN A 295 -3.69 16.00 2.19
N VAL A 296 -3.47 14.69 1.96
CA VAL A 296 -3.82 13.60 2.87
C VAL A 296 -2.73 12.53 2.83
N GLN A 297 -2.63 11.73 3.89
CA GLN A 297 -1.60 10.69 3.98
C GLN A 297 -2.12 9.31 3.63
N SER A 298 -3.37 9.01 4.00
CA SER A 298 -4.04 7.79 3.56
C SER A 298 -5.49 8.03 3.17
N VAL A 299 -6.03 7.14 2.33
CA VAL A 299 -7.40 7.23 1.82
C VAL A 299 -7.99 5.82 1.67
N GLU A 300 -9.22 5.66 2.11
CA GLU A 300 -10.05 4.50 1.80
C GLU A 300 -11.24 4.92 0.95
N VAL A 301 -11.63 4.06 0.02
CA VAL A 301 -12.70 4.35 -0.95
C VAL A 301 -13.91 3.45 -0.66
N ASP A 302 -15.03 4.07 -0.35
CA ASP A 302 -16.34 3.43 -0.36
C ASP A 302 -17.01 3.74 -1.70
N PHE A 303 -16.89 2.81 -2.64
CA PHE A 303 -17.42 2.95 -4.00
C PHE A 303 -18.95 3.00 -4.01
N ASP A 304 -19.60 2.21 -3.15
CA ASP A 304 -21.05 2.08 -3.11
C ASP A 304 -21.73 3.39 -2.69
N ASN A 305 -21.11 4.08 -1.73
CA ASN A 305 -21.66 5.33 -1.19
C ASN A 305 -20.97 6.58 -1.76
N ARG A 306 -20.04 6.43 -2.72
CA ARG A 306 -19.24 7.51 -3.30
C ARG A 306 -18.62 8.40 -2.22
N THR A 307 -17.94 7.73 -1.27
CA THR A 307 -17.35 8.38 -0.09
C THR A 307 -15.89 8.00 0.00
N LEU A 308 -15.04 8.96 0.33
CA LEU A 308 -13.68 8.73 0.75
C LEU A 308 -13.58 8.91 2.27
N ILE A 309 -12.77 8.07 2.91
CA ILE A 309 -12.32 8.29 4.29
C ILE A 309 -10.85 8.65 4.20
N THR A 310 -10.45 9.77 4.74
CA THR A 310 -9.03 10.20 4.71
C THR A 310 -8.50 10.39 6.12
N SER A 311 -7.21 10.20 6.28
CA SER A 311 -6.48 10.51 7.51
C SER A 311 -5.49 11.64 7.30
N ASP A 312 -5.35 12.45 8.34
CA ASP A 312 -4.31 13.45 8.49
C ASP A 312 -3.52 13.14 9.77
N TYR A 313 -2.24 12.75 9.63
CA TYR A 313 -1.39 12.38 10.77
C TYR A 313 -0.92 13.59 11.58
N GLU A 314 -0.85 14.78 10.98
CA GLU A 314 -0.39 15.97 11.65
C GLU A 314 -1.44 16.47 12.65
N THR A 315 -2.71 16.34 12.27
CA THR A 315 -3.84 16.71 13.14
C THR A 315 -4.44 15.51 13.87
N GLU A 316 -4.05 14.28 13.53
CA GLU A 316 -4.60 13.01 14.03
C GLU A 316 -6.12 12.90 13.81
N GLU A 317 -6.60 13.42 12.68
CA GLU A 317 -8.01 13.54 12.35
C GLU A 317 -8.40 12.68 11.15
N LEU A 318 -9.65 12.22 11.17
CA LEU A 318 -10.29 11.56 10.06
C LEU A 318 -11.41 12.40 9.47
N TYR A 319 -11.60 12.25 8.16
CA TYR A 319 -12.64 12.97 7.43
C TYR A 319 -13.41 12.04 6.49
N PHE A 320 -14.72 12.28 6.38
CA PHE A 320 -15.53 11.81 5.26
C PHE A 320 -15.57 12.87 4.17
N HIS A 321 -15.48 12.41 2.92
CA HIS A 321 -15.62 13.27 1.74
C HIS A 321 -16.59 12.61 0.76
N LYS A 322 -17.60 13.36 0.33
CA LYS A 322 -18.46 12.98 -0.80
C LYS A 322 -17.86 13.46 -2.12
N TYR A 323 -17.97 12.62 -3.18
CA TYR A 323 -17.47 12.94 -4.53
C TYR A 323 -18.43 12.53 -5.64
#